data_a2a4b0c57e66ceb48898a20b81090238
#
_entry.id   a2a4b0c57e66ceb48898a20b81090238
#
_cell.length_a   1.000
_cell.length_b   1.000
_cell.length_c   1.000
_cell.angle_alpha   90.00
_cell.angle_beta   90.00
_cell.angle_gamma   90.00
#
_symmetry.space_group_name_H-M   'P 1'
#
loop_
_entity.id
_entity.type
_entity.pdbx_description
1 polymer ?
#
loop_
_entity_poly.entity_id
_entity_poly.type
_entity_poly.pdbx_seq_one_letter_code
_entity_poly.pdbx_strand_id
1 'polypeptide(L)'
;MFTIAERRALDQLSTPRGRLGILAADQRTKLVAARKDAGLPFDGEALRGFKTDLVDALAPEAPAVLLDPEIGLPHVLEQGAFPARTGLLVSLERSGAVRAPGGLRAAELLPGVGASGVRRLGGTGAKLLMRLRADREDTSGANAAVIRSAVADCAAADLLLVVEVLVYAADDEDVSAFSAQRADLIREGALLAEACGARYLKLEYPGDAEACARLTDALAVPWALLSAGVDHATFVEQLEAALAAGASGFIAGRSIWKESVGMDVEQRRAFLRGEARRRLAELLEMVG
;
A
#
# COMPACT_ATOMS: atom_id res chain seq x y z
N MET A 1 -18.88 9.74 4.77
CA MET A 1 -18.34 11.12 4.59
C MET A 1 -17.07 11.23 5.45
N PHE A 2 -15.98 11.81 4.90
CA PHE A 2 -14.74 12.03 5.68
C PHE A 2 -14.93 13.13 6.73
N THR A 3 -14.28 12.98 7.89
CA THR A 3 -14.17 14.03 8.91
C THR A 3 -13.27 15.18 8.39
N ILE A 4 -13.25 16.31 9.10
CA ILE A 4 -12.35 17.43 8.76
C ILE A 4 -10.88 16.99 8.86
N ALA A 5 -10.53 16.20 9.88
CA ALA A 5 -9.17 15.69 10.05
C ALA A 5 -8.75 14.75 8.91
N GLU A 6 -9.65 13.86 8.49
CA GLU A 6 -9.39 12.94 7.36
C GLU A 6 -9.27 13.68 6.02
N ARG A 7 -10.09 14.72 5.79
CA ARG A 7 -9.96 15.57 4.58
C ARG A 7 -8.61 16.26 4.55
N ARG A 8 -8.20 16.86 5.68
CA ARG A 8 -6.87 17.47 5.77
C ARG A 8 -5.74 16.46 5.57
N ALA A 9 -5.89 15.23 6.09
CA ALA A 9 -4.95 14.16 5.85
C ALA A 9 -4.89 13.79 4.36
N LEU A 10 -6.04 13.65 3.69
CA LEU A 10 -6.09 13.41 2.25
C LEU A 10 -5.42 14.53 1.45
N ASP A 11 -5.63 15.80 1.80
CA ASP A 11 -4.96 16.93 1.16
C ASP A 11 -3.43 16.85 1.30
N GLN A 12 -2.92 16.43 2.47
CA GLN A 12 -1.49 16.23 2.71
C GLN A 12 -0.88 15.03 1.98
N LEU A 13 -1.69 14.03 1.65
CA LEU A 13 -1.27 12.82 0.96
C LEU A 13 -1.43 12.91 -0.57
N SER A 14 -2.03 13.99 -1.04
CA SER A 14 -2.42 14.18 -2.44
C SER A 14 -1.54 15.20 -3.16
N THR A 15 -1.53 15.08 -4.48
CA THR A 15 -1.03 16.12 -5.38
C THR A 15 -1.93 17.37 -5.33
N PRO A 16 -1.52 18.51 -5.90
CA PRO A 16 -2.36 19.71 -5.99
C PRO A 16 -3.72 19.50 -6.67
N ARG A 17 -3.86 18.47 -7.51
CA ARG A 17 -5.14 18.09 -8.12
C ARG A 17 -6.03 17.22 -7.25
N GLY A 18 -5.62 16.94 -5.99
CA GLY A 18 -6.39 16.15 -5.04
C GLY A 18 -6.36 14.64 -5.28
N ARG A 19 -5.40 14.14 -6.08
CA ARG A 19 -5.20 12.69 -6.32
C ARG A 19 -4.04 12.18 -5.49
N LEU A 20 -4.15 10.95 -4.97
CA LEU A 20 -3.04 10.32 -4.24
C LEU A 20 -1.86 10.02 -5.17
N GLY A 21 -0.64 10.37 -4.71
CA GLY A 21 0.62 10.01 -5.35
C GLY A 21 1.60 9.50 -4.30
N ILE A 22 1.37 8.28 -3.75
CA ILE A 22 2.09 7.80 -2.57
C ILE A 22 3.17 6.79 -2.96
N LEU A 23 4.41 7.10 -2.55
CA LEU A 23 5.53 6.17 -2.62
C LEU A 23 5.41 5.10 -1.53
N ALA A 24 5.24 3.82 -1.90
CA ALA A 24 5.18 2.72 -0.95
C ALA A 24 6.57 2.12 -0.69
N ALA A 25 7.00 2.19 0.57
CA ALA A 25 8.26 1.65 1.08
C ALA A 25 8.06 0.76 2.32
N ASP A 26 6.86 0.22 2.53
CA ASP A 26 6.47 -0.61 3.67
C ASP A 26 6.83 -2.11 3.53
N GLN A 27 7.50 -2.50 2.46
CA GLN A 27 7.91 -3.90 2.22
C GLN A 27 8.90 -4.38 3.31
N ARG A 28 8.64 -5.57 3.86
CA ARG A 28 9.46 -6.24 4.90
C ARG A 28 9.89 -7.64 4.45
N THR A 29 9.06 -8.64 4.62
CA THR A 29 9.39 -10.04 4.28
C THR A 29 9.83 -10.21 2.82
N LYS A 30 9.15 -9.55 1.86
CA LYS A 30 9.54 -9.61 0.44
C LYS A 30 10.88 -8.92 0.17
N LEU A 31 11.19 -7.84 0.91
CA LEU A 31 12.50 -7.18 0.82
C LEU A 31 13.61 -8.08 1.35
N VAL A 32 13.39 -8.69 2.52
CA VAL A 32 14.32 -9.69 3.11
C VAL A 32 14.59 -10.83 2.13
N ALA A 33 13.53 -11.46 1.60
CA ALA A 33 13.65 -12.57 0.66
C ALA A 33 14.45 -12.17 -0.58
N ALA A 34 14.10 -11.06 -1.22
CA ALA A 34 14.76 -10.62 -2.45
C ALA A 34 16.24 -10.27 -2.24
N ARG A 35 16.61 -9.66 -1.10
CA ARG A 35 18.03 -9.40 -0.78
C ARG A 35 18.81 -10.67 -0.48
N LYS A 36 18.19 -11.63 0.22
CA LYS A 36 18.76 -12.94 0.47
C LYS A 36 19.02 -13.70 -0.84
N ASP A 37 18.03 -13.70 -1.75
CA ASP A 37 18.15 -14.35 -3.06
C ASP A 37 19.24 -13.70 -3.93
N ALA A 38 19.47 -12.40 -3.76
CA ALA A 38 20.56 -11.66 -4.41
C ALA A 38 21.93 -11.84 -3.72
N GLY A 39 22.04 -12.60 -2.63
CA GLY A 39 23.29 -12.76 -1.88
C GLY A 39 23.77 -11.51 -1.16
N LEU A 40 22.87 -10.55 -0.89
CA LEU A 40 23.18 -9.28 -0.26
C LEU A 40 22.80 -9.28 1.24
N PRO A 41 23.43 -8.44 2.08
CA PRO A 41 23.06 -8.31 3.48
C PRO A 41 21.58 -7.99 3.67
N PHE A 42 20.91 -8.68 4.61
CA PHE A 42 19.50 -8.57 4.92
C PHE A 42 19.20 -8.50 6.43
N ASP A 43 20.22 -8.22 7.23
CA ASP A 43 20.05 -7.91 8.65
C ASP A 43 19.35 -6.56 8.87
N GLY A 44 19.03 -6.27 10.12
CA GLY A 44 18.28 -5.06 10.47
C GLY A 44 18.97 -3.77 10.06
N GLU A 45 20.31 -3.71 10.10
CA GLU A 45 21.07 -2.52 9.69
C GLU A 45 21.02 -2.32 8.18
N ALA A 46 21.27 -3.38 7.40
CA ALA A 46 21.21 -3.35 5.95
C ALA A 46 19.82 -2.98 5.42
N LEU A 47 18.74 -3.48 6.08
CA LEU A 47 17.37 -3.16 5.70
C LEU A 47 17.00 -1.71 6.05
N ARG A 48 17.40 -1.21 7.22
CA ARG A 48 17.24 0.21 7.60
C ARG A 48 17.98 1.12 6.64
N GLY A 49 19.24 0.82 6.32
CA GLY A 49 20.03 1.56 5.35
C GLY A 49 19.41 1.58 3.96
N PHE A 50 18.84 0.44 3.51
CA PHE A 50 18.10 0.37 2.24
C PHE A 50 16.91 1.34 2.24
N LYS A 51 16.09 1.33 3.29
CA LYS A 51 14.91 2.20 3.39
C LYS A 51 15.29 3.67 3.52
N THR A 52 16.37 3.98 4.23
CA THR A 52 16.91 5.34 4.32
C THR A 52 17.33 5.85 2.94
N ASP A 53 18.13 5.09 2.18
CA ASP A 53 18.54 5.48 0.82
C ASP A 53 17.34 5.69 -0.11
N LEU A 54 16.31 4.83 0.00
CA LEU A 54 15.10 4.93 -0.80
C LEU A 54 14.29 6.19 -0.48
N VAL A 55 14.09 6.47 0.80
CA VAL A 55 13.32 7.64 1.24
C VAL A 55 14.08 8.93 0.98
N ASP A 56 15.39 8.99 1.28
CA ASP A 56 16.24 10.15 0.96
C ASP A 56 16.17 10.54 -0.53
N ALA A 57 16.21 9.53 -1.40
CA ALA A 57 16.21 9.77 -2.84
C ALA A 57 14.85 10.16 -3.43
N LEU A 58 13.76 9.60 -2.93
CA LEU A 58 12.44 9.65 -3.59
C LEU A 58 11.39 10.45 -2.84
N ALA A 59 11.44 10.53 -1.50
CA ALA A 59 10.43 11.24 -0.73
C ALA A 59 10.35 12.75 -1.01
N PRO A 60 11.42 13.46 -1.39
CA PRO A 60 11.33 14.87 -1.77
C PRO A 60 10.38 15.16 -2.94
N GLU A 61 10.16 14.19 -3.82
CA GLU A 61 9.26 14.32 -4.99
C GLU A 61 7.82 13.89 -4.69
N ALA A 62 7.64 13.02 -3.69
CA ALA A 62 6.34 12.44 -3.39
C ALA A 62 5.50 13.32 -2.44
N PRO A 63 4.20 13.49 -2.69
CA PRO A 63 3.30 14.07 -1.70
C PRO A 63 3.34 13.32 -0.36
N ALA A 64 3.47 11.98 -0.42
CA ALA A 64 3.52 11.14 0.77
C ALA A 64 4.32 9.85 0.56
N VAL A 65 4.76 9.26 1.67
CA VAL A 65 5.42 7.96 1.72
C VAL A 65 4.69 7.03 2.67
N LEU A 66 4.48 5.78 2.26
CA LEU A 66 3.99 4.71 3.12
C LEU A 66 5.19 3.93 3.68
N LEU A 67 5.33 3.88 4.99
CA LEU A 67 6.40 3.17 5.70
C LEU A 67 5.85 2.16 6.71
N ASP A 68 6.69 1.18 7.04
CA ASP A 68 6.43 0.25 8.14
C ASP A 68 7.08 0.73 9.44
N PRO A 69 6.48 0.42 10.60
CA PRO A 69 7.00 0.83 11.89
C PRO A 69 8.08 -0.12 12.47
N GLU A 70 8.42 -1.22 11.78
CA GLU A 70 9.36 -2.23 12.28
C GLU A 70 10.79 -2.00 11.78
N ILE A 71 10.95 -1.62 10.51
CA ILE A 71 12.27 -1.45 9.86
C ILE A 71 12.47 0.01 9.45
N GLY A 72 11.45 0.61 8.78
CA GLY A 72 11.54 1.97 8.27
C GLY A 72 11.51 3.01 9.37
N LEU A 73 10.51 2.93 10.23
CA LEU A 73 10.34 3.87 11.33
C LEU A 73 10.83 3.27 12.67
N PRO A 74 11.37 4.05 13.60
CA PRO A 74 11.66 5.50 13.52
C PRO A 74 12.93 5.86 12.74
N HIS A 75 13.74 4.89 12.35
CA HIS A 75 15.11 5.08 11.84
C HIS A 75 15.22 6.11 10.70
N VAL A 76 14.32 6.06 9.70
CA VAL A 76 14.34 7.02 8.58
C VAL A 76 14.16 8.48 9.06
N LEU A 77 13.32 8.69 10.08
CA LEU A 77 13.09 10.00 10.69
C LEU A 77 14.32 10.46 11.50
N GLU A 78 14.91 9.57 12.28
CA GLU A 78 16.11 9.85 13.09
C GLU A 78 17.33 10.20 12.23
N GLN A 79 17.42 9.63 11.02
CA GLN A 79 18.48 9.95 10.06
C GLN A 79 18.21 11.26 9.27
N GLY A 80 17.08 11.93 9.48
CA GLY A 80 16.73 13.15 8.77
C GLY A 80 16.43 12.95 7.28
N ALA A 81 16.21 11.71 6.85
CA ALA A 81 15.93 11.37 5.46
C ALA A 81 14.49 11.66 5.03
N PHE A 82 13.60 11.96 5.98
CA PHE A 82 12.18 12.19 5.70
C PHE A 82 11.87 13.70 5.61
N PRO A 83 11.39 14.21 4.45
CA PRO A 83 11.13 15.64 4.29
C PRO A 83 9.95 16.11 5.16
N ALA A 84 10.08 17.27 5.79
CA ALA A 84 9.07 17.82 6.72
C ALA A 84 7.68 18.07 6.09
N ARG A 85 7.60 18.24 4.78
CA ARG A 85 6.35 18.50 4.05
C ARG A 85 5.67 17.25 3.52
N THR A 86 6.38 16.12 3.48
CA THR A 86 5.87 14.86 2.95
C THR A 86 4.93 14.21 3.95
N GLY A 87 3.74 13.80 3.50
CA GLY A 87 2.80 13.07 4.32
C GLY A 87 3.33 11.66 4.66
N LEU A 88 2.98 11.15 5.83
CA LEU A 88 3.40 9.83 6.30
C LEU A 88 2.21 8.90 6.50
N LEU A 89 2.14 7.84 5.69
CA LEU A 89 1.26 6.70 5.95
C LEU A 89 2.04 5.61 6.70
N VAL A 90 1.43 5.02 7.74
CA VAL A 90 2.08 3.96 8.54
C VAL A 90 1.29 2.67 8.44
N SER A 91 1.97 1.56 8.13
CA SER A 91 1.30 0.24 8.09
C SER A 91 1.02 -0.28 9.51
N LEU A 92 -0.19 -0.86 9.69
CA LEU A 92 -0.67 -1.37 10.99
C LEU A 92 -0.44 -2.87 11.14
N GLU A 93 -0.38 -3.59 10.04
CA GLU A 93 -0.31 -5.05 10.04
C GLU A 93 1.10 -5.58 10.22
N ARG A 94 1.22 -6.78 10.80
CA ARG A 94 2.43 -7.61 10.70
C ARG A 94 2.69 -8.02 9.25
N SER A 95 3.95 -8.20 8.93
CA SER A 95 4.33 -8.75 7.64
C SER A 95 3.93 -10.22 7.53
N GLY A 96 3.31 -10.58 6.41
CA GLY A 96 2.81 -11.93 6.17
C GLY A 96 1.30 -12.06 6.37
N ALA A 97 0.85 -13.29 6.57
CA ALA A 97 -0.52 -13.63 6.95
C ALA A 97 -0.48 -14.91 7.77
N VAL A 98 -1.40 -15.03 8.71
CA VAL A 98 -1.60 -16.24 9.50
C VAL A 98 -2.67 -17.09 8.82
N ARG A 99 -2.50 -18.42 8.84
CA ARG A 99 -3.55 -19.33 8.38
C ARG A 99 -4.70 -19.33 9.38
N ALA A 100 -5.89 -19.05 8.89
CA ALA A 100 -7.14 -19.11 9.64
C ALA A 100 -7.96 -20.35 9.26
N PRO A 101 -8.99 -20.72 10.06
CA PRO A 101 -9.91 -21.79 9.72
C PRO A 101 -10.49 -21.63 8.30
N GLY A 102 -10.71 -22.74 7.60
CA GLY A 102 -11.20 -22.72 6.21
C GLY A 102 -10.15 -22.38 5.17
N GLY A 103 -8.85 -22.37 5.53
CA GLY A 103 -7.74 -22.04 4.60
C GLY A 103 -7.60 -20.55 4.30
N LEU A 104 -8.34 -19.70 5.04
CA LEU A 104 -8.26 -18.25 4.90
C LEU A 104 -6.91 -17.71 5.39
N ARG A 105 -6.53 -16.54 4.90
CA ARG A 105 -5.35 -15.79 5.30
C ARG A 105 -5.78 -14.59 6.16
N ALA A 106 -5.50 -14.67 7.46
CA ALA A 106 -5.82 -13.59 8.39
C ALA A 106 -4.66 -12.60 8.52
N ALA A 107 -5.00 -11.32 8.62
CA ALA A 107 -4.05 -10.28 9.00
C ALA A 107 -3.97 -10.18 10.53
N GLU A 108 -2.76 -9.93 11.04
CA GLU A 108 -2.53 -9.56 12.44
C GLU A 108 -2.05 -8.13 12.55
N LEU A 109 -2.60 -7.38 13.49
CA LEU A 109 -2.12 -6.04 13.79
C LEU A 109 -0.82 -6.10 14.60
N LEU A 110 0.07 -5.13 14.38
CA LEU A 110 1.28 -4.98 15.17
C LEU A 110 0.95 -4.49 16.58
N PRO A 111 1.37 -5.23 17.63
CA PRO A 111 1.15 -4.80 19.00
C PRO A 111 1.74 -3.42 19.28
N GLY A 112 0.98 -2.56 19.93
CA GLY A 112 1.44 -1.22 20.33
C GLY A 112 1.52 -0.17 19.23
N VAL A 113 1.23 -0.53 17.97
CA VAL A 113 1.20 0.43 16.87
C VAL A 113 -0.14 1.15 16.81
N GLY A 114 -1.26 0.53 16.54
CA GLY A 114 -2.59 1.14 16.52
C GLY A 114 -2.68 2.59 16.06
N ALA A 115 -3.84 3.22 16.08
CA ALA A 115 -4.00 4.63 15.65
C ALA A 115 -3.20 5.61 16.52
N SER A 116 -3.19 5.40 17.84
CA SER A 116 -2.41 6.24 18.77
C SER A 116 -0.89 6.10 18.55
N GLY A 117 -0.42 4.90 18.19
CA GLY A 117 0.98 4.67 17.82
C GLY A 117 1.37 5.39 16.55
N VAL A 118 0.52 5.34 15.53
CA VAL A 118 0.71 6.11 14.27
C VAL A 118 0.82 7.61 14.56
N ARG A 119 -0.05 8.16 15.40
CA ARG A 119 0.02 9.57 15.81
C ARG A 119 1.33 9.92 16.50
N ARG A 120 1.81 9.06 17.43
CA ARG A 120 3.12 9.26 18.11
C ARG A 120 4.31 9.22 17.15
N LEU A 121 4.21 8.46 16.05
CA LEU A 121 5.21 8.44 14.97
C LEU A 121 5.09 9.63 14.01
N GLY A 122 4.16 10.57 14.23
CA GLY A 122 3.92 11.70 13.33
C GLY A 122 3.13 11.32 12.07
N GLY A 123 2.46 10.18 12.06
CA GLY A 123 1.70 9.70 10.90
C GLY A 123 0.52 10.59 10.55
N THR A 124 0.40 10.91 9.27
CA THR A 124 -0.74 11.59 8.65
C THR A 124 -1.95 10.65 8.53
N GLY A 125 -1.69 9.38 8.30
CA GLY A 125 -2.69 8.32 8.19
C GLY A 125 -2.11 6.94 8.45
N ALA A 126 -2.99 5.95 8.49
CA ALA A 126 -2.67 4.54 8.65
C ALA A 126 -3.02 3.74 7.40
N LYS A 127 -2.32 2.62 7.16
CA LYS A 127 -2.69 1.64 6.14
C LYS A 127 -2.82 0.26 6.78
N LEU A 128 -3.86 -0.47 6.42
CA LEU A 128 -4.08 -1.86 6.81
C LEU A 128 -4.16 -2.75 5.58
N LEU A 129 -3.25 -3.72 5.46
CA LEU A 129 -3.30 -4.74 4.41
C LEU A 129 -4.14 -5.92 4.86
N MET A 130 -5.15 -6.24 4.05
CA MET A 130 -6.01 -7.41 4.21
C MET A 130 -5.87 -8.33 3.01
N ARG A 131 -5.92 -9.65 3.25
CA ARG A 131 -6.07 -10.66 2.21
C ARG A 131 -7.46 -11.22 2.31
N LEU A 132 -8.31 -10.91 1.32
CA LEU A 132 -9.73 -11.24 1.36
C LEU A 132 -10.12 -12.24 0.28
N ARG A 133 -11.05 -13.10 0.62
CA ARG A 133 -11.77 -14.03 -0.25
C ARG A 133 -13.26 -13.90 0.05
N ALA A 134 -13.89 -12.87 -0.53
CA ALA A 134 -15.30 -12.57 -0.28
C ALA A 134 -16.27 -13.67 -0.76
N ASP A 135 -15.80 -14.58 -1.60
CA ASP A 135 -16.49 -15.83 -1.97
C ASP A 135 -16.41 -16.91 -0.87
N ARG A 136 -15.55 -16.75 0.15
CA ARG A 136 -15.33 -17.72 1.25
C ARG A 136 -15.49 -17.10 2.65
N GLU A 137 -15.65 -15.80 2.74
CA GLU A 137 -15.83 -15.07 3.99
C GLU A 137 -16.77 -13.87 3.79
N ASP A 138 -17.46 -13.48 4.83
CA ASP A 138 -18.42 -12.38 4.85
C ASP A 138 -18.11 -11.36 5.97
N THR A 139 -19.04 -10.44 6.19
CA THR A 139 -18.91 -9.41 7.24
C THR A 139 -18.89 -9.98 8.67
N SER A 140 -19.21 -11.25 8.91
CA SER A 140 -19.12 -11.89 10.21
C SER A 140 -17.75 -12.54 10.49
N GLY A 141 -16.91 -12.66 9.43
CA GLY A 141 -15.62 -13.33 9.47
C GLY A 141 -14.55 -12.62 10.31
N ALA A 142 -13.47 -13.34 10.59
CA ALA A 142 -12.34 -12.83 11.39
C ALA A 142 -11.65 -11.62 10.72
N ASN A 143 -11.44 -11.66 9.41
CA ASN A 143 -10.84 -10.54 8.66
C ASN A 143 -11.74 -9.29 8.72
N ALA A 144 -13.05 -9.47 8.58
CA ALA A 144 -14.01 -8.38 8.73
C ALA A 144 -13.97 -7.76 10.16
N ALA A 145 -13.77 -8.57 11.18
CA ALA A 145 -13.60 -8.08 12.56
C ALA A 145 -12.31 -7.23 12.70
N VAL A 146 -11.20 -7.63 12.06
CA VAL A 146 -9.95 -6.85 12.05
C VAL A 146 -10.15 -5.50 11.36
N ILE A 147 -10.82 -5.47 10.20
CA ILE A 147 -11.11 -4.22 9.49
C ILE A 147 -11.95 -3.28 10.38
N ARG A 148 -13.06 -3.77 10.96
CA ARG A 148 -13.92 -2.96 11.83
C ARG A 148 -13.18 -2.42 13.06
N SER A 149 -12.32 -3.25 13.67
CA SER A 149 -11.50 -2.82 14.81
C SER A 149 -10.55 -1.68 14.42
N ALA A 150 -9.84 -1.82 13.29
CA ALA A 150 -8.94 -0.77 12.81
C ALA A 150 -9.70 0.51 12.39
N VAL A 151 -10.86 0.38 11.76
CA VAL A 151 -11.74 1.50 11.42
C VAL A 151 -12.17 2.24 12.69
N ALA A 152 -12.63 1.52 13.71
CA ALA A 152 -13.05 2.13 14.98
C ALA A 152 -11.89 2.81 15.73
N ASP A 153 -10.72 2.17 15.79
CA ASP A 153 -9.51 2.74 16.43
C ASP A 153 -9.05 4.01 15.71
N CYS A 154 -8.99 3.99 14.38
CA CYS A 154 -8.62 5.17 13.58
C CYS A 154 -9.66 6.29 13.68
N ALA A 155 -10.95 5.96 13.67
CA ALA A 155 -12.01 6.95 13.82
C ALA A 155 -11.96 7.63 15.21
N ALA A 156 -11.70 6.88 16.28
CA ALA A 156 -11.54 7.43 17.62
C ALA A 156 -10.33 8.37 17.77
N ALA A 157 -9.32 8.23 16.90
CA ALA A 157 -8.12 9.07 16.87
C ALA A 157 -8.15 10.16 15.77
N ASP A 158 -9.29 10.35 15.07
CA ASP A 158 -9.40 11.21 13.88
C ASP A 158 -8.31 10.95 12.82
N LEU A 159 -7.92 9.69 12.65
CA LEU A 159 -6.84 9.27 11.75
C LEU A 159 -7.42 8.67 10.48
N LEU A 160 -6.96 9.13 9.32
CA LEU A 160 -7.30 8.52 8.04
C LEU A 160 -6.80 7.07 8.00
N LEU A 161 -7.67 6.13 7.59
CA LEU A 161 -7.31 4.74 7.33
C LEU A 161 -7.50 4.41 5.85
N VAL A 162 -6.45 3.89 5.23
CA VAL A 162 -6.47 3.27 3.90
C VAL A 162 -6.45 1.75 4.07
N VAL A 163 -7.47 1.04 3.58
CA VAL A 163 -7.50 -0.42 3.62
C VAL A 163 -7.01 -0.96 2.27
N GLU A 164 -5.89 -1.67 2.31
CA GLU A 164 -5.33 -2.38 1.16
C GLU A 164 -5.93 -3.77 1.06
N VAL A 165 -6.59 -4.08 -0.04
CA VAL A 165 -7.17 -5.40 -0.29
C VAL A 165 -6.36 -6.12 -1.35
N LEU A 166 -5.88 -7.31 -1.01
CA LEU A 166 -5.27 -8.27 -1.93
C LEU A 166 -6.12 -9.52 -1.98
N VAL A 167 -6.33 -10.05 -3.19
CA VAL A 167 -6.92 -11.37 -3.38
C VAL A 167 -5.82 -12.43 -3.58
N TYR A 168 -6.12 -13.69 -3.36
CA TYR A 168 -5.14 -14.78 -3.45
C TYR A 168 -5.82 -16.07 -3.87
N ALA A 169 -5.09 -16.93 -4.60
CA ALA A 169 -5.52 -18.30 -4.84
C ALA A 169 -5.51 -19.08 -3.52
N ALA A 170 -6.60 -19.76 -3.20
CA ALA A 170 -6.64 -20.65 -2.05
C ALA A 170 -5.77 -21.90 -2.30
N ASP A 171 -5.36 -22.60 -1.23
CA ASP A 171 -4.45 -23.74 -1.35
C ASP A 171 -5.08 -24.94 -2.11
N ASP A 172 -6.41 -25.00 -2.14
CA ASP A 172 -7.23 -26.02 -2.82
C ASP A 172 -7.75 -25.58 -4.19
N GLU A 173 -7.32 -24.42 -4.69
CA GLU A 173 -7.84 -23.79 -5.89
C GLU A 173 -6.89 -23.89 -7.07
N ASP A 174 -7.41 -24.20 -8.23
CA ASP A 174 -6.66 -24.16 -9.48
C ASP A 174 -6.32 -22.71 -9.87
N VAL A 175 -5.06 -22.49 -10.26
CA VAL A 175 -4.55 -21.14 -10.59
C VAL A 175 -5.29 -20.52 -11.77
N SER A 176 -5.73 -21.32 -12.76
CA SER A 176 -6.46 -20.81 -13.91
C SER A 176 -7.89 -20.41 -13.53
N ALA A 177 -8.54 -21.17 -12.66
CA ALA A 177 -9.85 -20.84 -12.10
C ALA A 177 -9.80 -19.54 -11.29
N PHE A 178 -8.79 -19.39 -10.42
CA PHE A 178 -8.54 -18.14 -9.70
C PHE A 178 -8.32 -16.95 -10.65
N SER A 179 -7.48 -17.14 -11.67
CA SER A 179 -7.18 -16.07 -12.64
C SER A 179 -8.42 -15.62 -13.41
N ALA A 180 -9.30 -16.53 -13.78
CA ALA A 180 -10.56 -16.22 -14.48
C ALA A 180 -11.54 -15.40 -13.63
N GLN A 181 -11.52 -15.57 -12.31
CA GLN A 181 -12.43 -14.89 -11.37
C GLN A 181 -11.78 -13.68 -10.68
N ARG A 182 -10.49 -13.42 -10.94
CA ARG A 182 -9.69 -12.46 -10.16
C ARG A 182 -10.30 -11.05 -10.14
N ALA A 183 -10.84 -10.57 -11.25
CA ALA A 183 -11.48 -9.26 -11.33
C ALA A 183 -12.70 -9.15 -10.38
N ASP A 184 -13.55 -10.17 -10.38
CA ASP A 184 -14.72 -10.23 -9.50
C ASP A 184 -14.30 -10.37 -8.03
N LEU A 185 -13.31 -11.20 -7.72
CA LEU A 185 -12.76 -11.33 -6.35
C LEU A 185 -12.21 -10.01 -5.82
N ILE A 186 -11.53 -9.21 -6.66
CA ILE A 186 -11.05 -7.87 -6.28
C ILE A 186 -12.22 -6.95 -5.95
N ARG A 187 -13.25 -6.92 -6.80
CA ARG A 187 -14.44 -6.10 -6.58
C ARG A 187 -15.19 -6.52 -5.32
N GLU A 188 -15.44 -7.82 -5.14
CA GLU A 188 -16.14 -8.35 -3.97
C GLU A 188 -15.36 -8.16 -2.67
N GLY A 189 -14.03 -8.33 -2.70
CA GLY A 189 -13.15 -8.02 -1.58
C GLY A 189 -13.17 -6.54 -1.21
N ALA A 190 -13.23 -5.65 -2.21
CA ALA A 190 -13.35 -4.22 -1.99
C ALA A 190 -14.72 -3.85 -1.35
N LEU A 191 -15.81 -4.43 -1.85
CA LEU A 191 -17.16 -4.27 -1.28
C LEU A 191 -17.25 -4.82 0.15
N LEU A 192 -16.63 -5.95 0.43
CA LEU A 192 -16.55 -6.49 1.79
C LEU A 192 -15.80 -5.53 2.74
N ALA A 193 -14.68 -4.97 2.30
CA ALA A 193 -13.94 -3.99 3.09
C ALA A 193 -14.77 -2.70 3.33
N GLU A 194 -15.46 -2.20 2.31
CA GLU A 194 -16.37 -1.06 2.43
C GLU A 194 -17.52 -1.36 3.40
N ALA A 195 -18.17 -2.52 3.30
CA ALA A 195 -19.22 -2.95 4.22
C ALA A 195 -18.74 -3.07 5.67
N CYS A 196 -17.43 -3.30 5.88
CA CYS A 196 -16.79 -3.26 7.20
C CYS A 196 -16.41 -1.84 7.67
N GLY A 197 -16.73 -0.80 6.90
CA GLY A 197 -16.51 0.60 7.26
C GLY A 197 -15.24 1.23 6.68
N ALA A 198 -14.51 0.56 5.78
CA ALA A 198 -13.39 1.18 5.06
C ALA A 198 -13.91 2.35 4.22
N ARG A 199 -13.21 3.51 4.29
CA ARG A 199 -13.61 4.73 3.56
C ARG A 199 -12.63 5.15 2.48
N TYR A 200 -11.47 4.53 2.41
CA TYR A 200 -10.50 4.65 1.34
C TYR A 200 -9.83 3.31 1.08
N LEU A 201 -9.77 2.89 -0.18
CA LEU A 201 -9.24 1.59 -0.56
C LEU A 201 -7.95 1.71 -1.39
N LYS A 202 -7.05 0.75 -1.22
CA LYS A 202 -5.88 0.51 -2.07
C LYS A 202 -6.04 -0.85 -2.70
N LEU A 203 -6.20 -0.89 -4.03
CA LEU A 203 -6.64 -2.09 -4.75
C LEU A 203 -5.67 -2.51 -5.84
N GLU A 204 -5.68 -3.80 -6.16
CA GLU A 204 -4.98 -4.38 -7.30
C GLU A 204 -5.68 -3.97 -8.61
N TYR A 205 -4.90 -3.97 -9.71
CA TYR A 205 -5.46 -3.81 -11.05
C TYR A 205 -6.38 -5.00 -11.40
N PRO A 206 -7.65 -4.77 -11.73
CA PRO A 206 -8.60 -5.87 -11.90
C PRO A 206 -8.48 -6.61 -13.23
N GLY A 207 -7.64 -6.12 -14.17
CA GLY A 207 -7.36 -6.83 -15.42
C GLY A 207 -7.46 -5.97 -16.67
N ASP A 208 -8.47 -5.12 -16.77
CA ASP A 208 -8.68 -4.21 -17.90
C ASP A 208 -9.46 -2.94 -17.49
N ALA A 209 -9.61 -2.01 -18.43
CA ALA A 209 -10.29 -0.74 -18.19
C ALA A 209 -11.79 -0.91 -17.86
N GLU A 210 -12.45 -1.90 -18.45
CA GLU A 210 -13.86 -2.19 -18.17
C GLU A 210 -14.05 -2.74 -16.75
N ALA A 211 -13.17 -3.61 -16.30
CA ALA A 211 -13.16 -4.10 -14.92
C ALA A 211 -12.85 -2.97 -13.92
N CYS A 212 -11.97 -2.01 -14.27
CA CYS A 212 -11.77 -0.81 -13.47
C CYS A 212 -13.05 0.04 -13.37
N ALA A 213 -13.77 0.23 -14.46
CA ALA A 213 -15.03 0.97 -14.46
C ALA A 213 -16.08 0.27 -13.60
N ARG A 214 -16.28 -1.04 -13.77
CA ARG A 214 -17.19 -1.84 -12.93
C ARG A 214 -16.81 -1.76 -11.44
N LEU A 215 -15.53 -1.75 -11.13
CA LEU A 215 -15.05 -1.59 -9.73
C LEU A 215 -15.41 -0.20 -9.18
N THR A 216 -15.17 0.85 -9.94
CA THR A 216 -15.50 2.24 -9.54
C THR A 216 -17.00 2.43 -9.35
N ASP A 217 -17.81 1.92 -10.28
CA ASP A 217 -19.27 2.04 -10.23
C ASP A 217 -19.89 1.27 -9.04
N ALA A 218 -19.25 0.19 -8.61
CA ALA A 218 -19.72 -0.61 -7.49
C ALA A 218 -19.42 0.01 -6.11
N LEU A 219 -18.40 0.85 -6.00
CA LEU A 219 -17.92 1.40 -4.73
C LEU A 219 -18.49 2.79 -4.45
N ALA A 220 -18.93 3.03 -3.22
CA ALA A 220 -19.28 4.37 -2.74
C ALA A 220 -18.07 5.13 -2.15
N VAL A 221 -16.90 4.48 -2.04
CA VAL A 221 -15.67 5.05 -1.49
C VAL A 221 -14.58 5.15 -2.54
N PRO A 222 -13.68 6.15 -2.45
CA PRO A 222 -12.55 6.28 -3.39
C PRO A 222 -11.55 5.14 -3.23
N TRP A 223 -10.86 4.83 -4.33
CA TRP A 223 -9.80 3.84 -4.36
C TRP A 223 -8.56 4.31 -5.14
N ALA A 224 -7.39 3.88 -4.72
CA ALA A 224 -6.11 4.10 -5.39
C ALA A 224 -5.52 2.77 -5.86
N LEU A 225 -4.83 2.80 -7.01
CA LEU A 225 -4.21 1.63 -7.61
C LEU A 225 -2.91 1.27 -6.89
N LEU A 226 -2.67 -0.02 -6.62
CA LEU A 226 -1.38 -0.56 -6.19
C LEU A 226 -0.64 -1.25 -7.35
N SER A 227 0.69 -1.25 -7.30
CA SER A 227 1.49 -1.76 -8.42
C SER A 227 1.69 -3.28 -8.46
N ALA A 228 1.30 -4.03 -7.45
CA ALA A 228 1.53 -5.47 -7.30
C ALA A 228 2.99 -5.94 -7.53
N GLY A 229 3.89 -5.08 -7.98
CA GLY A 229 5.27 -5.36 -8.32
C GLY A 229 5.49 -5.72 -9.80
N VAL A 230 4.55 -5.37 -10.67
CA VAL A 230 4.76 -5.40 -12.12
C VAL A 230 5.93 -4.47 -12.52
N ASP A 231 6.42 -4.56 -13.74
CA ASP A 231 7.41 -3.60 -14.24
C ASP A 231 6.79 -2.20 -14.39
N HIS A 232 7.65 -1.19 -14.56
CA HIS A 232 7.22 0.20 -14.56
C HIS A 232 6.29 0.53 -15.74
N ALA A 233 6.62 0.05 -16.95
CA ALA A 233 5.84 0.34 -18.15
C ALA A 233 4.44 -0.25 -18.05
N THR A 234 4.33 -1.52 -17.62
CA THR A 234 3.03 -2.15 -17.34
C THR A 234 2.24 -1.37 -16.27
N PHE A 235 2.91 -0.85 -15.24
CA PHE A 235 2.21 -0.07 -14.22
C PHE A 235 1.69 1.27 -14.73
N VAL A 236 2.43 1.94 -15.62
CA VAL A 236 1.98 3.18 -16.30
C VAL A 236 0.69 2.93 -17.07
N GLU A 237 0.63 1.87 -17.90
CA GLU A 237 -0.57 1.48 -18.66
C GLU A 237 -1.76 1.17 -17.73
N GLN A 238 -1.51 0.41 -16.65
CA GLN A 238 -2.53 0.09 -15.65
C GLN A 238 -3.05 1.33 -14.92
N LEU A 239 -2.17 2.27 -14.58
CA LEU A 239 -2.55 3.50 -13.91
C LEU A 239 -3.37 4.40 -14.83
N GLU A 240 -2.99 4.52 -16.10
CA GLU A 240 -3.75 5.28 -17.08
C GLU A 240 -5.19 4.75 -17.19
N ALA A 241 -5.35 3.43 -17.38
CA ALA A 241 -6.67 2.80 -17.45
C ALA A 241 -7.48 2.99 -16.15
N ALA A 242 -6.85 2.83 -14.99
CA ALA A 242 -7.51 3.00 -13.69
C ALA A 242 -7.96 4.45 -13.45
N LEU A 243 -7.11 5.44 -13.79
CA LEU A 243 -7.44 6.86 -13.66
C LEU A 243 -8.59 7.28 -14.61
N ALA A 244 -8.59 6.78 -15.85
CA ALA A 244 -9.68 6.99 -16.79
C ALA A 244 -11.00 6.41 -16.29
N ALA A 245 -10.94 5.31 -15.54
CA ALA A 245 -12.08 4.66 -14.91
C ALA A 245 -12.49 5.25 -13.54
N GLY A 246 -11.83 6.30 -13.05
CA GLY A 246 -12.19 7.01 -11.82
C GLY A 246 -11.39 6.65 -10.57
N ALA A 247 -10.28 5.91 -10.70
CA ALA A 247 -9.34 5.75 -9.58
C ALA A 247 -8.82 7.11 -9.10
N SER A 248 -8.66 7.27 -7.81
CA SER A 248 -8.27 8.53 -7.17
C SER A 248 -6.75 8.70 -7.01
N GLY A 249 -5.95 7.89 -7.71
CA GLY A 249 -4.49 7.98 -7.71
C GLY A 249 -3.80 6.63 -7.53
N PHE A 250 -2.56 6.67 -7.04
CA PHE A 250 -1.78 5.45 -6.80
C PHE A 250 -1.11 5.42 -5.44
N ILE A 251 -0.85 4.20 -4.95
CA ILE A 251 0.05 3.91 -3.82
C ILE A 251 0.99 2.80 -4.29
N ALA A 252 2.13 3.17 -4.85
CA ALA A 252 3.02 2.25 -5.56
C ALA A 252 4.45 2.29 -5.02
N GLY A 253 5.12 1.16 -5.10
CA GLY A 253 6.51 1.03 -4.63
C GLY A 253 7.36 0.22 -5.60
N ARG A 254 7.21 -1.08 -5.64
CA ARG A 254 8.09 -1.99 -6.37
C ARG A 254 8.18 -1.73 -7.87
N SER A 255 7.14 -1.23 -8.52
CA SER A 255 7.21 -0.79 -9.93
C SER A 255 8.19 0.38 -10.15
N ILE A 256 8.51 1.12 -9.08
CA ILE A 256 9.42 2.25 -9.10
C ILE A 256 10.85 1.82 -8.79
N TRP A 257 11.05 1.00 -7.73
CA TRP A 257 12.35 0.80 -7.12
C TRP A 257 12.82 -0.67 -6.97
N LYS A 258 12.06 -1.67 -7.42
CA LYS A 258 12.35 -3.10 -7.13
C LYS A 258 13.74 -3.55 -7.57
N GLU A 259 14.27 -3.03 -8.67
CA GLU A 259 15.59 -3.40 -9.20
C GLU A 259 16.71 -3.03 -8.21
N SER A 260 16.53 -1.94 -7.46
CA SER A 260 17.52 -1.49 -6.46
C SER A 260 17.77 -2.51 -5.34
N VAL A 261 16.86 -3.47 -5.15
CA VAL A 261 16.98 -4.49 -4.10
C VAL A 261 18.17 -5.42 -4.32
N GLY A 262 18.46 -5.75 -5.58
CA GLY A 262 19.59 -6.60 -5.99
C GLY A 262 20.93 -5.86 -6.21
N MET A 263 20.99 -4.57 -5.88
CA MET A 263 22.16 -3.73 -6.10
C MET A 263 22.96 -3.53 -4.81
N ASP A 264 24.29 -3.34 -4.96
CA ASP A 264 25.13 -2.83 -3.87
C ASP A 264 24.73 -1.40 -3.49
N VAL A 265 25.38 -0.81 -2.48
CA VAL A 265 25.00 0.50 -1.94
C VAL A 265 25.18 1.63 -2.97
N GLU A 266 26.29 1.61 -3.71
CA GLU A 266 26.61 2.67 -4.68
C GLU A 266 25.68 2.60 -5.89
N GLN A 267 25.54 1.43 -6.49
CA GLN A 267 24.61 1.16 -7.58
C GLN A 267 23.18 1.51 -7.20
N ARG A 268 22.74 1.10 -6.01
CA ARG A 268 21.40 1.40 -5.48
C ARG A 268 21.14 2.90 -5.39
N ARG A 269 22.06 3.65 -4.79
CA ARG A 269 21.94 5.11 -4.65
C ARG A 269 21.89 5.81 -6.01
N ALA A 270 22.73 5.36 -6.95
CA ALA A 270 22.70 5.89 -8.30
C ALA A 270 21.36 5.60 -9.00
N PHE A 271 20.86 4.38 -8.93
CA PHE A 271 19.57 3.97 -9.49
C PHE A 271 18.40 4.76 -8.87
N LEU A 272 18.37 4.87 -7.54
CA LEU A 272 17.29 5.58 -6.85
C LEU A 272 17.24 7.06 -7.20
N ARG A 273 18.39 7.74 -7.27
CA ARG A 273 18.49 9.16 -7.64
C ARG A 273 18.29 9.42 -9.13
N GLY A 274 18.50 8.43 -9.99
CA GLY A 274 18.31 8.52 -11.42
C GLY A 274 16.98 7.91 -11.88
N GLU A 275 17.01 6.65 -12.24
CA GLU A 275 15.88 5.96 -12.89
C GLU A 275 14.62 5.87 -12.00
N ALA A 276 14.76 5.51 -10.73
CA ALA A 276 13.60 5.40 -9.85
C ALA A 276 12.93 6.76 -9.64
N ARG A 277 13.72 7.84 -9.53
CA ARG A 277 13.20 9.22 -9.43
C ARG A 277 12.46 9.63 -10.70
N ARG A 278 12.99 9.31 -11.88
CA ARG A 278 12.32 9.56 -13.17
C ARG A 278 10.98 8.83 -13.26
N ARG A 279 10.94 7.54 -12.86
CA ARG A 279 9.72 6.74 -12.82
C ARG A 279 8.67 7.33 -11.88
N LEU A 280 9.09 7.76 -10.70
CA LEU A 280 8.17 8.40 -9.75
C LEU A 280 7.61 9.71 -10.31
N ALA A 281 8.45 10.55 -10.91
CA ALA A 281 8.02 11.80 -11.53
C ALA A 281 6.98 11.56 -12.64
N GLU A 282 7.22 10.58 -13.52
CA GLU A 282 6.28 10.18 -14.58
C GLU A 282 4.91 9.79 -14.01
N LEU A 283 4.86 8.98 -12.95
CA LEU A 283 3.61 8.61 -12.30
C LEU A 283 2.93 9.81 -11.61
N LEU A 284 3.70 10.73 -11.04
CA LEU A 284 3.17 11.93 -10.41
C LEU A 284 2.57 12.90 -11.45
N GLU A 285 3.15 13.02 -12.63
CA GLU A 285 2.59 13.82 -13.74
C GLU A 285 1.21 13.32 -14.16
N MET A 286 0.95 12.00 -14.10
CA MET A 286 -0.34 11.42 -14.44
C MET A 286 -1.45 11.79 -13.44
N VAL A 287 -1.10 12.08 -12.19
CA VAL A 287 -2.05 12.39 -11.09
C VAL A 287 -1.97 13.84 -10.62
N GLY A 288 -0.96 14.59 -11.06
CA GLY A 288 -0.61 15.94 -10.56
C GLY A 288 -1.01 17.12 -11.42
#